data_f26653c64f2e5bee344b32228cae403e
#
_entry.id   f26653c64f2e5bee344b32228cae403e
#
_cell.length_a   1.000
_cell.length_b   1.000
_cell.length_c   1.000
_cell.angle_alpha   90.00
_cell.angle_beta   90.00
_cell.angle_gamma   90.00
#
_symmetry.space_group_name_H-M   'P 1'
#
loop_
_entity.id
_entity.type
_entity.pdbx_description
1 polymer ?
#
loop_
_entity_poly.entity_id
_entity_poly.type
_entity_poly.pdbx_seq_one_letter_code
_entity_poly.pdbx_strand_id
1 'polypeptide(L)'
;MPFLTPDVYFSHITDIPGSFFEERGLKLIILDVDNTLTSHNNPTPFPGVQEWIDARKGERLTLAILSNNTPDRVRSFAEKVGLSFVANAAKPLTFGLSRACKKYGFSSKETCIIGDQLFTDILGGNLKPGVTSILVQPWEPEQHGFLRVKRTWEAPILRRYFAKINKHS
;
A
#
# COMPACT_ATOMS: atom_id res chain seq x y z
N MET A 1 -9.77 3.98 -17.05
CA MET A 1 -10.01 4.99 -15.99
C MET A 1 -8.65 5.32 -15.38
N PRO A 2 -8.12 6.52 -15.56
CA PRO A 2 -6.75 6.84 -15.09
C PRO A 2 -6.59 6.69 -13.57
N PHE A 3 -7.62 6.97 -12.78
CA PHE A 3 -7.57 6.90 -11.32
C PHE A 3 -7.45 5.49 -10.73
N LEU A 4 -7.72 4.44 -11.51
CA LEU A 4 -7.58 3.05 -11.09
C LEU A 4 -6.33 2.38 -11.69
N THR A 5 -5.47 3.13 -12.34
CA THR A 5 -4.21 2.63 -12.89
C THR A 5 -3.10 2.93 -11.89
N PRO A 6 -2.40 1.93 -11.36
CA PRO A 6 -1.27 2.18 -10.47
C PRO A 6 -0.12 2.84 -11.24
N ASP A 7 0.67 3.67 -10.56
CA ASP A 7 1.90 4.23 -11.14
C ASP A 7 2.94 3.13 -11.34
N VAL A 8 3.01 2.18 -10.38
CA VAL A 8 3.96 1.07 -10.41
C VAL A 8 3.31 -0.20 -9.86
N TYR A 9 3.79 -1.35 -10.33
CA TYR A 9 3.39 -2.68 -9.88
C TYR A 9 4.59 -3.52 -9.48
N PHE A 10 4.45 -4.25 -8.37
CA PHE A 10 5.37 -5.32 -7.95
C PHE A 10 4.57 -6.57 -7.56
N SER A 11 5.20 -7.76 -7.65
CA SER A 11 4.54 -8.99 -7.21
C SER A 11 4.26 -8.96 -5.71
N HIS A 12 5.27 -8.63 -4.89
CA HIS A 12 5.11 -8.49 -3.45
C HIS A 12 5.85 -7.26 -2.95
N ILE A 13 5.50 -6.81 -1.76
CA ILE A 13 6.18 -5.67 -1.13
C ILE A 13 7.67 -5.95 -0.94
N THR A 14 8.03 -7.19 -0.66
CA THR A 14 9.42 -7.66 -0.48
C THR A 14 10.28 -7.52 -1.74
N ASP A 15 9.66 -7.40 -2.91
CA ASP A 15 10.35 -7.23 -4.19
C ASP A 15 10.73 -5.77 -4.48
N ILE A 16 10.29 -4.82 -3.64
CA ILE A 16 10.57 -3.40 -3.82
C ILE A 16 11.93 -3.07 -3.19
N PRO A 17 12.97 -2.77 -3.99
CA PRO A 17 14.29 -2.43 -3.47
C PRO A 17 14.30 -1.01 -2.87
N GLY A 18 15.23 -0.74 -1.95
CA GLY A 18 15.40 0.59 -1.36
C GLY A 18 15.73 1.67 -2.38
N SER A 19 16.57 1.34 -3.39
CA SER A 19 16.91 2.24 -4.49
C SER A 19 15.68 2.79 -5.23
N PHE A 20 14.60 2.02 -5.32
CA PHE A 20 13.34 2.48 -5.92
C PHE A 20 12.80 3.75 -5.27
N PHE A 21 12.85 3.81 -3.94
CA PHE A 21 12.37 4.98 -3.19
C PHE A 21 13.33 6.16 -3.30
N GLU A 22 14.63 5.89 -3.23
CA GLU A 22 15.68 6.89 -3.35
C GLU A 22 15.64 7.60 -4.72
N GLU A 23 15.61 6.83 -5.81
CA GLU A 23 15.56 7.33 -7.19
C GLU A 23 14.35 8.23 -7.47
N ARG A 24 13.26 8.04 -6.72
CA ARG A 24 12.01 8.82 -6.84
C ARG A 24 11.85 9.90 -5.79
N GLY A 25 12.83 10.05 -4.89
CA GLY A 25 12.75 11.00 -3.78
C GLY A 25 11.64 10.72 -2.79
N LEU A 26 11.20 9.45 -2.70
CA LEU A 26 10.16 9.01 -1.77
C LEU A 26 10.76 8.81 -0.38
N LYS A 27 10.12 9.37 0.63
CA LYS A 27 10.60 9.36 2.03
C LYS A 27 9.56 8.82 3.01
N LEU A 28 8.26 8.99 2.70
CA LEU A 28 7.16 8.46 3.47
C LEU A 28 6.51 7.30 2.71
N ILE A 29 6.59 6.11 3.28
CA ILE A 29 6.02 4.89 2.72
C ILE A 29 4.79 4.54 3.53
N ILE A 30 3.62 4.68 2.94
CA ILE A 30 2.34 4.33 3.52
C ILE A 30 1.98 2.91 3.10
N LEU A 31 1.69 2.06 4.08
CA LEU A 31 1.47 0.63 3.90
C LEU A 31 0.02 0.26 4.25
N ASP A 32 -0.67 -0.41 3.34
CA ASP A 32 -1.85 -1.18 3.71
C ASP A 32 -1.43 -2.43 4.49
N VAL A 33 -2.36 -3.08 5.19
CA VAL A 33 -2.06 -4.22 6.07
C VAL A 33 -2.57 -5.52 5.47
N ASP A 34 -3.90 -5.59 5.33
CA ASP A 34 -4.56 -6.84 4.98
C ASP A 34 -4.18 -7.30 3.57
N ASN A 35 -3.68 -8.52 3.46
CA ASN A 35 -3.22 -9.12 2.21
C ASN A 35 -2.03 -8.43 1.52
N THR A 36 -1.48 -7.39 2.15
CA THR A 36 -0.25 -6.68 1.74
C THR A 36 0.93 -7.06 2.65
N LEU A 37 0.76 -6.96 3.96
CA LEU A 37 1.79 -7.26 4.97
C LEU A 37 1.49 -8.55 5.74
N THR A 38 0.22 -8.88 5.90
CA THR A 38 -0.25 -10.06 6.63
C THR A 38 -1.61 -10.52 6.09
N SER A 39 -2.03 -11.74 6.45
CA SER A 39 -3.39 -12.23 6.21
C SER A 39 -4.42 -11.43 7.02
N HIS A 40 -5.68 -11.47 6.60
CA HIS A 40 -6.77 -10.84 7.33
C HIS A 40 -6.82 -11.32 8.80
N ASN A 41 -6.84 -10.37 9.74
CA ASN A 41 -6.89 -10.62 11.18
C ASN A 41 -5.73 -11.46 11.75
N ASN A 42 -4.62 -11.57 11.04
CA ASN A 42 -3.44 -12.28 11.49
C ASN A 42 -2.38 -11.28 11.97
N PRO A 43 -1.84 -11.39 13.20
CA PRO A 43 -0.78 -10.51 13.67
C PRO A 43 0.60 -10.91 13.13
N THR A 44 0.74 -12.02 12.41
CA THR A 44 2.02 -12.49 11.87
C THR A 44 2.21 -11.99 10.45
N PRO A 45 3.29 -11.22 10.18
CA PRO A 45 3.59 -10.76 8.84
C PRO A 45 3.89 -11.94 7.90
N PHE A 46 3.67 -11.75 6.61
CA PHE A 46 4.10 -12.69 5.59
C PHE A 46 5.63 -12.86 5.57
N PRO A 47 6.15 -13.99 5.05
CA PRO A 47 7.59 -14.24 4.99
C PRO A 47 8.35 -13.09 4.30
N GLY A 48 9.45 -12.64 4.92
CA GLY A 48 10.31 -11.58 4.41
C GLY A 48 9.82 -10.15 4.66
N VAL A 49 8.55 -9.97 5.11
CA VAL A 49 7.98 -8.63 5.33
C VAL A 49 8.66 -7.91 6.49
N GLN A 50 8.95 -8.60 7.59
CA GLN A 50 9.64 -7.97 8.73
C GLN A 50 11.04 -7.52 8.34
N GLU A 51 11.79 -8.37 7.66
CA GLU A 51 13.14 -8.08 7.18
C GLU A 51 13.14 -6.91 6.19
N TRP A 52 12.13 -6.87 5.32
CA TRP A 52 11.96 -5.74 4.40
C TRP A 52 11.68 -4.42 5.13
N ILE A 53 10.78 -4.43 6.14
CA ILE A 53 10.48 -3.26 6.97
C ILE A 53 11.73 -2.76 7.66
N ASP A 54 12.49 -3.66 8.29
CA ASP A 54 13.70 -3.31 9.05
C ASP A 54 14.79 -2.75 8.14
N ALA A 55 14.96 -3.31 6.94
CA ALA A 55 15.88 -2.78 5.95
C ALA A 55 15.49 -1.36 5.51
N ARG A 56 14.21 -1.11 5.21
CA ARG A 56 13.73 0.24 4.80
C ARG A 56 13.88 1.27 5.91
N LYS A 57 13.63 0.89 7.17
CA LYS A 57 13.89 1.75 8.33
C LYS A 57 15.37 2.10 8.47
N GLY A 58 16.26 1.16 8.21
CA GLY A 58 17.71 1.36 8.17
C GLY A 58 18.16 2.36 7.10
N GLU A 59 17.41 2.50 6.02
CA GLU A 59 17.64 3.45 4.92
C GLU A 59 17.08 4.86 5.19
N ARG A 60 16.69 5.16 6.43
CA ARG A 60 16.08 6.45 6.85
C ARG A 60 14.75 6.76 6.18
N LEU A 61 14.04 5.75 5.74
CA LEU A 61 12.68 5.89 5.25
C LEU A 61 11.69 5.86 6.42
N THR A 62 10.68 6.70 6.35
CA THR A 62 9.56 6.69 7.32
C THR A 62 8.48 5.76 6.80
N LEU A 63 8.21 4.69 7.54
CA LEU A 63 7.16 3.74 7.23
C LEU A 63 6.00 3.91 8.20
N ALA A 64 4.77 3.93 7.69
CA ALA A 64 3.58 4.01 8.50
C ALA A 64 2.42 3.21 7.89
N ILE A 65 1.63 2.59 8.74
CA ILE A 65 0.43 1.87 8.33
C ILE A 65 -0.73 2.84 8.13
N LEU A 66 -1.52 2.61 7.08
CA LEU A 66 -2.77 3.30 6.80
C LEU A 66 -3.89 2.28 6.57
N SER A 67 -4.80 2.15 7.52
CA SER A 67 -5.85 1.14 7.47
C SER A 67 -7.25 1.73 7.67
N ASN A 68 -8.24 1.12 6.99
CA ASN A 68 -9.66 1.43 7.22
C ASN A 68 -10.20 0.78 8.51
N ASN A 69 -9.44 -0.11 9.10
CA ASN A 69 -9.80 -0.75 10.36
C ASN A 69 -9.71 0.21 11.56
N THR A 70 -10.34 -0.19 12.66
CA THR A 70 -10.28 0.55 13.93
C THR A 70 -8.89 0.51 14.56
N PRO A 71 -8.54 1.48 15.44
CA PRO A 71 -7.23 1.50 16.11
C PRO A 71 -6.89 0.19 16.83
N ASP A 72 -7.85 -0.43 17.52
CA ASP A 72 -7.63 -1.67 18.29
C ASP A 72 -7.22 -2.84 17.40
N ARG A 73 -7.79 -2.93 16.19
CA ARG A 73 -7.45 -3.98 15.22
C ARG A 73 -6.07 -3.77 14.59
N VAL A 74 -5.70 -2.52 14.33
CA VAL A 74 -4.42 -2.20 13.66
C VAL A 74 -3.26 -2.23 14.65
N ARG A 75 -3.48 -1.83 15.90
CA ARG A 75 -2.46 -1.70 16.94
C ARG A 75 -1.63 -2.96 17.15
N SER A 76 -2.29 -4.10 17.32
CA SER A 76 -1.60 -5.38 17.59
C SER A 76 -0.58 -5.74 16.51
N PHE A 77 -0.94 -5.54 15.25
CA PHE A 77 0.00 -5.78 14.14
C PHE A 77 1.08 -4.69 14.08
N ALA A 78 0.70 -3.42 14.19
CA ALA A 78 1.62 -2.28 14.12
C ALA A 78 2.72 -2.36 15.20
N GLU A 79 2.34 -2.69 16.44
CA GLU A 79 3.29 -2.88 17.55
C GLU A 79 4.25 -4.03 17.27
N LYS A 80 3.75 -5.15 16.74
CA LYS A 80 4.56 -6.32 16.42
C LYS A 80 5.65 -6.01 15.38
N VAL A 81 5.31 -5.28 14.33
CA VAL A 81 6.26 -4.93 13.26
C VAL A 81 7.03 -3.62 13.54
N GLY A 82 6.77 -2.98 14.67
CA GLY A 82 7.44 -1.75 15.09
C GLY A 82 7.14 -0.55 14.21
N LEU A 83 5.89 -0.42 13.73
CA LEU A 83 5.43 0.70 12.90
C LEU A 83 4.37 1.54 13.62
N SER A 84 4.37 2.83 13.32
CA SER A 84 3.25 3.71 13.66
C SER A 84 2.11 3.56 12.64
N PHE A 85 0.90 4.00 13.02
CA PHE A 85 -0.27 3.82 12.16
C PHE A 85 -1.24 5.00 12.17
N VAL A 86 -2.05 5.06 11.12
CA VAL A 86 -3.25 5.88 10.99
C VAL A 86 -4.40 4.94 10.71
N ALA A 87 -5.27 4.77 11.70
CA ALA A 87 -6.49 3.97 11.59
C ALA A 87 -7.68 4.83 11.14
N ASN A 88 -8.82 4.19 10.84
CA ASN A 88 -10.03 4.85 10.33
C ASN A 88 -9.70 5.78 9.15
N ALA A 89 -8.91 5.28 8.22
CA ALA A 89 -8.36 6.07 7.12
C ALA A 89 -9.39 6.50 6.09
N ALA A 90 -10.51 5.79 6.01
CA ALA A 90 -11.59 6.01 5.05
C ALA A 90 -11.12 5.97 3.58
N LYS A 91 -10.12 5.11 3.26
CA LYS A 91 -9.70 4.88 1.87
C LYS A 91 -10.89 4.45 0.99
N PRO A 92 -11.09 4.97 -0.20
CA PRO A 92 -10.15 5.76 -1.00
C PRO A 92 -10.18 7.27 -0.77
N LEU A 93 -10.91 7.78 0.21
CA LEU A 93 -10.89 9.21 0.50
C LEU A 93 -9.48 9.65 0.94
N THR A 94 -9.06 10.84 0.53
CA THR A 94 -7.69 11.32 0.75
C THR A 94 -7.39 11.81 2.16
N PHE A 95 -8.39 11.80 3.06
CA PHE A 95 -8.22 12.26 4.45
C PHE A 95 -7.16 11.50 5.22
N GLY A 96 -7.15 10.16 5.12
CA GLY A 96 -6.15 9.32 5.78
C GLY A 96 -4.73 9.64 5.31
N LEU A 97 -4.52 9.73 4.00
CA LEU A 97 -3.24 10.13 3.41
C LEU A 97 -2.84 11.54 3.81
N SER A 98 -3.77 12.48 3.83
CA SER A 98 -3.50 13.86 4.25
C SER A 98 -3.09 13.92 5.72
N ARG A 99 -3.76 13.16 6.59
CA ARG A 99 -3.38 13.02 8.00
C ARG A 99 -1.99 12.43 8.17
N ALA A 100 -1.66 11.39 7.38
CA ALA A 100 -0.34 10.77 7.41
C ALA A 100 0.76 11.76 6.97
N CYS A 101 0.61 12.41 5.82
CA CYS A 101 1.55 13.43 5.36
C CYS A 101 1.80 14.51 6.42
N LYS A 102 0.72 15.05 7.02
CA LYS A 102 0.82 16.07 8.07
C LYS A 102 1.50 15.52 9.33
N LYS A 103 1.12 14.33 9.77
CA LYS A 103 1.66 13.69 10.97
C LYS A 103 3.16 13.47 10.89
N TYR A 104 3.65 13.05 9.74
CA TYR A 104 5.07 12.72 9.54
C TYR A 104 5.89 13.83 8.90
N GLY A 105 5.28 14.95 8.52
CA GLY A 105 5.97 16.13 8.00
C GLY A 105 6.48 16.00 6.57
N PHE A 106 5.85 15.16 5.73
CA PHE A 106 6.24 14.98 4.33
C PHE A 106 5.18 15.52 3.36
N SER A 107 5.65 16.00 2.22
CA SER A 107 4.79 16.40 1.11
C SER A 107 4.19 15.19 0.40
N SER A 108 3.12 15.39 -0.37
CA SER A 108 2.55 14.32 -1.22
C SER A 108 3.55 13.77 -2.23
N LYS A 109 4.44 14.60 -2.75
CA LYS A 109 5.48 14.20 -3.73
C LYS A 109 6.55 13.30 -3.13
N GLU A 110 6.76 13.37 -1.82
CA GLU A 110 7.69 12.51 -1.07
C GLU A 110 7.01 11.26 -0.51
N THR A 111 5.74 11.06 -0.82
CA THR A 111 4.90 10.00 -0.25
C THR A 111 4.47 9.00 -1.32
N CYS A 112 4.55 7.71 -0.98
CA CYS A 112 3.87 6.66 -1.74
C CYS A 112 2.89 5.89 -0.84
N ILE A 113 1.91 5.24 -1.49
CA ILE A 113 1.03 4.25 -0.87
C ILE A 113 1.24 2.91 -1.55
N ILE A 114 1.40 1.86 -0.75
CA ILE A 114 1.55 0.48 -1.21
C ILE A 114 0.37 -0.33 -0.67
N GLY A 115 -0.35 -0.98 -1.56
CA GLY A 115 -1.47 -1.84 -1.21
C GLY A 115 -1.87 -2.78 -2.34
N ASP A 116 -2.76 -3.69 -2.05
CA ASP A 116 -3.19 -4.75 -2.96
C ASP A 116 -4.54 -4.47 -3.64
N GLN A 117 -5.25 -3.39 -3.26
CA GLN A 117 -6.60 -3.10 -3.75
C GLN A 117 -6.66 -1.83 -4.61
N LEU A 118 -7.20 -1.98 -5.84
CA LEU A 118 -7.38 -0.84 -6.76
C LEU A 118 -8.37 0.20 -6.21
N PHE A 119 -9.48 -0.23 -5.62
CA PHE A 119 -10.57 0.67 -5.20
C PHE A 119 -10.34 1.38 -3.86
N THR A 120 -9.30 1.02 -3.14
CA THR A 120 -8.97 1.66 -1.86
C THR A 120 -7.60 2.32 -1.91
N ASP A 121 -6.56 1.55 -2.16
CA ASP A 121 -5.18 2.02 -2.07
C ASP A 121 -4.76 2.82 -3.29
N ILE A 122 -4.95 2.23 -4.47
CA ILE A 122 -4.55 2.87 -5.73
C ILE A 122 -5.45 4.08 -6.03
N LEU A 123 -6.76 3.92 -5.91
CA LEU A 123 -7.67 5.04 -6.08
C LEU A 123 -7.39 6.16 -5.08
N GLY A 124 -7.17 5.82 -3.80
CA GLY A 124 -6.83 6.81 -2.76
C GLY A 124 -5.53 7.55 -3.04
N GLY A 125 -4.50 6.84 -3.49
CA GLY A 125 -3.24 7.43 -3.93
C GLY A 125 -3.43 8.37 -5.12
N ASN A 126 -4.11 7.90 -6.15
CA ASN A 126 -4.32 8.66 -7.40
C ASN A 126 -5.26 9.88 -7.23
N LEU A 127 -6.15 9.85 -6.24
CA LEU A 127 -7.00 11.01 -5.90
C LEU A 127 -6.24 12.09 -5.13
N LYS A 128 -5.06 11.78 -4.59
CA LYS A 128 -4.21 12.77 -3.91
C LYS A 128 -3.03 13.15 -4.79
N PRO A 129 -3.06 14.35 -5.42
CA PRO A 129 -2.01 14.75 -6.35
C PRO A 129 -0.61 14.70 -5.73
N GLY A 130 0.30 14.07 -6.45
CA GLY A 130 1.72 13.96 -6.06
C GLY A 130 2.05 12.68 -5.27
N VAL A 131 1.08 11.95 -4.74
CA VAL A 131 1.33 10.65 -4.12
C VAL A 131 1.58 9.59 -5.20
N THR A 132 2.62 8.78 -5.04
CA THR A 132 2.90 7.64 -5.91
C THR A 132 2.10 6.43 -5.44
N SER A 133 1.30 5.84 -6.32
CA SER A 133 0.51 4.65 -6.04
C SER A 133 1.24 3.38 -6.51
N ILE A 134 1.44 2.44 -5.59
CA ILE A 134 2.16 1.18 -5.84
C ILE A 134 1.21 0.01 -5.55
N LEU A 135 0.89 -0.74 -6.59
CA LEU A 135 0.08 -1.95 -6.47
C LEU A 135 1.00 -3.15 -6.23
N VAL A 136 0.64 -3.96 -5.24
CA VAL A 136 1.23 -5.30 -5.05
C VAL A 136 0.18 -6.37 -5.26
N GLN A 137 0.62 -7.56 -5.65
CA GLN A 137 -0.28 -8.71 -5.75
C GLN A 137 -0.68 -9.16 -4.34
N PRO A 138 -1.95 -9.50 -4.11
CA PRO A 138 -2.36 -10.10 -2.85
C PRO A 138 -1.64 -11.44 -2.63
N TRP A 139 -1.20 -11.69 -1.40
CA TRP A 139 -0.52 -12.92 -1.04
C TRP A 139 -1.45 -14.13 -1.06
N GLU A 140 -2.69 -13.92 -0.66
CA GLU A 140 -3.70 -14.97 -0.56
C GLU A 140 -4.93 -14.63 -1.41
N PRO A 141 -5.61 -15.65 -1.97
CA PRO A 141 -6.91 -15.45 -2.60
C PRO A 141 -7.93 -14.90 -1.59
N GLU A 142 -8.73 -13.94 -2.02
CA GLU A 142 -9.77 -13.37 -1.16
C GLU A 142 -10.83 -14.42 -0.78
N GLN A 143 -11.01 -14.63 0.50
CA GLN A 143 -11.98 -15.59 1.05
C GLN A 143 -13.33 -14.95 1.38
N HIS A 144 -13.38 -13.62 1.61
CA HIS A 144 -14.59 -12.90 1.96
C HIS A 144 -15.41 -12.51 0.73
N GLY A 145 -16.71 -12.84 0.72
CA GLY A 145 -17.59 -12.70 -0.44
C GLY A 145 -17.60 -11.30 -1.07
N PHE A 146 -17.69 -10.24 -0.25
CA PHE A 146 -17.68 -8.86 -0.75
C PHE A 146 -16.34 -8.48 -1.41
N LEU A 147 -15.22 -8.89 -0.83
CA LEU A 147 -13.89 -8.64 -1.40
C LEU A 147 -13.67 -9.43 -2.69
N ARG A 148 -14.21 -10.64 -2.79
CA ARG A 148 -14.21 -11.43 -4.05
C ARG A 148 -14.94 -10.70 -5.17
N VAL A 149 -16.08 -10.09 -4.88
CA VAL A 149 -16.83 -9.29 -5.85
C VAL A 149 -16.00 -8.08 -6.30
N LYS A 150 -15.35 -7.37 -5.37
CA LYS A 150 -14.41 -6.27 -5.72
C LYS A 150 -13.31 -6.75 -6.66
N ARG A 151 -12.66 -7.89 -6.38
CA ARG A 151 -11.62 -8.46 -7.24
C ARG A 151 -12.10 -8.79 -8.65
N THR A 152 -13.35 -9.24 -8.79
CA THR A 152 -13.95 -9.49 -10.11
C THR A 152 -14.05 -8.20 -10.93
N TRP A 153 -14.32 -7.06 -10.28
CA TRP A 153 -14.37 -5.75 -10.93
C TRP A 153 -12.98 -5.18 -11.22
N GLU A 154 -11.98 -5.51 -10.42
CA GLU A 154 -10.59 -5.13 -10.63
C GLU A 154 -9.94 -5.87 -11.81
N ALA A 155 -10.31 -7.13 -12.03
CA ALA A 155 -9.70 -8.01 -13.02
C ALA A 155 -9.62 -7.42 -14.45
N PRO A 156 -10.68 -6.82 -15.04
CA PRO A 156 -10.60 -6.25 -16.38
C PRO A 156 -9.68 -5.01 -16.44
N ILE A 157 -9.58 -4.25 -15.34
CA ILE A 157 -8.71 -3.08 -15.24
C ILE A 157 -7.24 -3.53 -15.21
N LEU A 158 -6.95 -4.53 -14.38
CA LEU A 158 -5.62 -5.13 -14.29
C LEU A 158 -5.18 -5.77 -15.60
N ARG A 159 -6.06 -6.49 -16.29
CA ARG A 159 -5.74 -7.04 -17.63
C ARG A 159 -5.33 -5.96 -18.62
N ARG A 160 -6.04 -4.83 -18.64
CA ARG A 160 -5.70 -3.68 -19.50
C ARG A 160 -4.37 -3.04 -19.10
N TYR A 161 -4.10 -2.93 -17.82
CA TYR A 161 -2.85 -2.40 -17.29
C TYR A 161 -1.66 -3.27 -17.71
N PHE A 162 -1.71 -4.58 -17.46
CA PHE A 162 -0.65 -5.51 -17.82
C PHE A 162 -0.45 -5.63 -19.34
N ALA A 163 -1.52 -5.58 -20.12
CA ALA A 163 -1.43 -5.57 -21.58
C ALA A 163 -0.69 -4.34 -22.13
N LYS A 164 -0.74 -3.20 -21.43
CA LYS A 164 0.02 -1.99 -21.79
C LYS A 164 1.49 -2.14 -21.45
N ILE A 165 1.82 -2.62 -20.26
CA ILE A 165 3.22 -2.81 -19.82
C ILE A 165 3.93 -3.76 -20.76
N ASN A 166 3.33 -4.92 -21.09
CA ASN A 166 3.93 -5.93 -21.97
C ASN A 166 4.11 -5.47 -23.43
N LYS A 167 3.48 -4.36 -23.86
CA LYS A 167 3.70 -3.78 -25.20
C LYS A 167 4.88 -2.80 -25.25
N HIS A 168 5.40 -2.40 -24.09
CA HIS A 168 6.48 -1.41 -23.98
C HIS A 168 7.77 -2.01 -23.39
N SER A 169 7.76 -3.30 -23.10
CA SER A 169 8.92 -4.14 -22.76
C SER A 169 9.37 -4.93 -23.96
#